data_fe7ac2bd262747b8955717c46954d23d
#
_entry.id   fe7ac2bd262747b8955717c46954d23d
#
_cell.length_a   1.000
_cell.length_b   1.000
_cell.length_c   1.000
_cell.angle_alpha   90.00
_cell.angle_beta   90.00
_cell.angle_gamma   90.00
#
_symmetry.space_group_name_H-M   'P 1'
#
loop_
_entity.id
_entity.type
_entity.pdbx_description
1 polymer ?
#
loop_
_entity_poly.entity_id
_entity_poly.type
_entity_poly.pdbx_seq_one_letter_code
_entity_poly.pdbx_strand_id
1 'polypeptide(L)'
;MLSKFHTTTAGVGFAVAGALALVLLVSGVVGYRLGTGAWPDWAALTGGDLSTSAEHRETSAAAPKERKVLYYRNPMGLADTSPVPKKDWMGMDYIAVYEGEEKDDSSTVKISLDRVQRSGVRTELAQKRRLVRRVRAPGVAKPDERTMHTVTLRADAFIEKLYVEETGAEVKVGQPLFRIYSPDMVNAQVDYRIGLPDSSVRGLRSSMKGAEQKLRNLEVPQAVLDEMLNTGEPVMAFDWPSPADGYIMKKNVIEGQMVRMGEEIFRIAGLGNIWIIADVSEQDFGLVAVGQPAKVRFRAFPSEVFEGRITFILHELDAATRTAKVRIEIDNPQHRIKHEMYADVEIDTTLGDEPRVAVPNSAVIDSGNRQVVIVARGEGRFEPRSVTLGLRGEDYTEIKEGIAAGEEVVVAANFLIDAESNLKAALSSFTADGASKPKKAAGGMNHSSHDKALLPAEEQRP
;
A
#
# COMPACT_ATOMS: atom_id res chain seq x y z
N MET A 1 -10.16 -31.59 54.61
CA MET A 1 -10.90 -32.48 53.68
C MET A 1 -10.12 -32.56 52.39
N LEU A 2 -9.35 -33.62 52.26
CA LEU A 2 -8.61 -34.01 51.04
C LEU A 2 -9.58 -34.73 50.11
N SER A 3 -9.61 -34.41 48.79
CA SER A 3 -9.94 -35.42 47.78
C SER A 3 -9.74 -34.87 46.35
N LYS A 4 -8.83 -35.55 45.65
CA LYS A 4 -8.83 -35.90 44.21
C LYS A 4 -8.53 -34.84 43.15
N PHE A 5 -7.29 -34.83 42.74
CA PHE A 5 -6.89 -34.66 41.31
C PHE A 5 -5.90 -35.76 40.95
N HIS A 6 -6.38 -36.78 40.29
CA HIS A 6 -5.56 -37.72 39.52
C HIS A 6 -6.27 -38.00 38.19
N THR A 7 -5.47 -38.05 37.16
CA THR A 7 -5.68 -38.51 35.78
C THR A 7 -5.73 -37.39 34.72
N THR A 8 -4.62 -37.18 34.06
CA THR A 8 -4.51 -36.99 32.58
C THR A 8 -3.05 -36.79 32.16
N THR A 9 -2.19 -37.76 32.35
CA THR A 9 -0.81 -37.74 31.83
C THR A 9 -0.51 -38.84 30.79
N ALA A 10 -1.47 -39.66 30.41
CA ALA A 10 -1.25 -40.75 29.44
C ALA A 10 -1.42 -40.35 27.96
N GLY A 11 -2.12 -39.23 27.64
CA GLY A 11 -2.40 -38.82 26.26
C GLY A 11 -1.26 -38.09 25.54
N VAL A 12 -0.38 -37.43 26.26
CA VAL A 12 0.67 -36.59 25.65
C VAL A 12 1.89 -37.43 25.21
N GLY A 13 2.14 -38.55 25.89
CA GLY A 13 3.27 -39.44 25.55
C GLY A 13 3.16 -40.12 24.17
N PHE A 14 1.96 -40.52 23.76
CA PHE A 14 1.74 -41.17 22.45
C PHE A 14 1.82 -40.18 21.29
N ALA A 15 1.41 -38.94 21.43
CA ALA A 15 1.50 -37.93 20.38
C ALA A 15 2.95 -37.50 20.09
N VAL A 16 3.79 -37.40 21.13
CA VAL A 16 5.21 -37.04 20.98
C VAL A 16 6.01 -38.18 20.38
N ALA A 17 5.73 -39.45 20.75
CA ALA A 17 6.39 -40.60 20.14
C ALA A 17 6.04 -40.77 18.65
N GLY A 18 4.78 -40.51 18.24
CA GLY A 18 4.37 -40.54 16.85
C GLY A 18 5.02 -39.44 16.00
N ALA A 19 5.16 -38.23 16.53
CA ALA A 19 5.80 -37.13 15.85
C ALA A 19 7.33 -37.35 15.67
N LEU A 20 8.01 -37.92 16.65
CA LEU A 20 9.42 -38.28 16.57
C LEU A 20 9.69 -39.38 15.54
N ALA A 21 8.83 -40.41 15.47
CA ALA A 21 8.93 -41.47 14.46
C ALA A 21 8.74 -40.94 13.04
N LEU A 22 7.84 -39.98 12.84
CA LEU A 22 7.57 -39.38 11.54
C LEU A 22 8.74 -38.48 11.07
N VAL A 23 9.36 -37.74 11.98
CA VAL A 23 10.56 -36.91 11.70
C VAL A 23 11.75 -37.78 11.33
N LEU A 24 11.96 -38.94 12.00
CA LEU A 24 13.05 -39.87 11.68
C LEU A 24 12.84 -40.57 10.32
N LEU A 25 11.59 -40.87 9.94
CA LEU A 25 11.28 -41.44 8.63
C LEU A 25 11.53 -40.44 7.49
N VAL A 26 11.08 -39.18 7.67
CA VAL A 26 11.29 -38.11 6.67
C VAL A 26 12.77 -37.78 6.52
N SER A 27 13.50 -37.68 7.64
CA SER A 27 14.97 -37.43 7.57
C SER A 27 15.76 -38.60 6.96
N GLY A 28 15.30 -39.83 7.18
CA GLY A 28 15.90 -41.03 6.52
C GLY A 28 15.70 -41.02 5.01
N VAL A 29 14.49 -40.69 4.53
CA VAL A 29 14.21 -40.61 3.08
C VAL A 29 14.98 -39.46 2.41
N VAL A 30 15.05 -38.31 3.06
CA VAL A 30 15.81 -37.16 2.55
C VAL A 30 17.31 -37.42 2.56
N GLY A 31 17.83 -38.06 3.61
CA GLY A 31 19.24 -38.47 3.69
C GLY A 31 19.62 -39.49 2.61
N TYR A 32 18.77 -40.48 2.33
CA TYR A 32 18.97 -41.46 1.28
C TYR A 32 19.02 -40.80 -0.12
N ARG A 33 18.12 -39.86 -0.39
CA ARG A 33 18.12 -39.11 -1.66
C ARG A 33 19.33 -38.22 -1.86
N LEU A 34 19.79 -37.56 -0.80
CA LEU A 34 21.00 -36.72 -0.85
C LEU A 34 22.28 -37.53 -1.06
N GLY A 35 22.30 -38.80 -0.56
CA GLY A 35 23.46 -39.67 -0.69
C GLY A 35 23.53 -40.46 -2.01
N THR A 36 22.39 -40.85 -2.57
CA THR A 36 22.33 -41.74 -3.75
C THR A 36 21.77 -41.08 -5.02
N GLY A 37 21.15 -39.91 -4.90
CA GLY A 37 20.53 -39.20 -6.02
C GLY A 37 19.23 -39.83 -6.56
N ALA A 38 18.79 -40.95 -5.98
CA ALA A 38 17.59 -41.69 -6.41
C ALA A 38 16.54 -41.80 -5.28
N TRP A 39 15.29 -42.07 -5.64
CA TRP A 39 14.24 -42.39 -4.66
C TRP A 39 14.38 -43.85 -4.20
N PRO A 40 14.14 -44.17 -2.92
CA PRO A 40 14.16 -45.54 -2.43
C PRO A 40 13.05 -46.35 -3.13
N ASP A 41 13.44 -47.55 -3.58
CA ASP A 41 12.51 -48.48 -4.21
C ASP A 41 11.75 -49.27 -3.14
N TRP A 42 10.50 -48.90 -2.95
CA TRP A 42 9.60 -49.48 -1.94
C TRP A 42 9.13 -50.90 -2.29
N ALA A 43 9.32 -51.35 -3.58
CA ALA A 43 8.96 -52.71 -4.03
C ALA A 43 9.89 -53.76 -3.42
N ALA A 44 11.07 -53.39 -3.01
CA ALA A 44 12.07 -54.32 -2.40
C ALA A 44 11.75 -54.64 -0.91
N LEU A 45 10.82 -53.92 -0.26
CA LEU A 45 10.48 -54.11 1.15
C LEU A 45 9.22 -54.99 1.39
N THR A 46 8.47 -55.26 0.33
CA THR A 46 7.32 -56.18 0.40
C THR A 46 7.65 -57.44 -0.37
N GLY A 47 8.28 -58.41 0.31
CA GLY A 47 8.59 -59.71 -0.25
C GLY A 47 7.36 -60.44 -0.80
N GLY A 48 7.33 -60.55 -2.10
CA GLY A 48 6.29 -61.29 -2.81
C GLY A 48 6.84 -61.70 -4.18
N ASP A 49 7.41 -62.90 -4.26
CA ASP A 49 7.75 -63.63 -5.50
C ASP A 49 6.54 -63.73 -6.43
N LEU A 50 6.62 -63.15 -7.59
CA LEU A 50 5.85 -63.57 -8.76
C LEU A 50 6.71 -63.51 -10.01
N SER A 51 7.35 -64.62 -10.31
CA SER A 51 7.94 -64.96 -11.59
C SER A 51 6.84 -64.90 -12.66
N THR A 52 6.93 -63.99 -13.60
CA THR A 52 6.17 -64.13 -14.86
C THR A 52 7.08 -63.68 -16.03
N SER A 53 7.22 -64.62 -16.94
CA SER A 53 7.95 -64.62 -18.18
C SER A 53 7.81 -63.35 -18.99
N ALA A 54 8.95 -62.78 -19.37
CA ALA A 54 9.04 -61.72 -20.37
C ALA A 54 8.80 -62.33 -21.76
N GLU A 55 7.63 -62.19 -22.27
CA GLU A 55 7.31 -62.34 -23.70
C GLU A 55 7.68 -61.06 -24.41
N HIS A 56 8.69 -61.12 -25.25
CA HIS A 56 9.06 -60.09 -26.21
C HIS A 56 7.91 -59.84 -27.15
N ARG A 57 7.12 -58.77 -26.91
CA ARG A 57 6.21 -58.21 -27.90
C ARG A 57 7.00 -57.15 -28.65
N GLU A 58 7.46 -57.52 -29.83
CA GLU A 58 7.86 -56.58 -30.87
C GLU A 58 6.71 -55.63 -31.13
N THR A 59 6.85 -54.39 -30.65
CA THR A 59 5.92 -53.31 -31.04
C THR A 59 6.25 -52.98 -32.49
N SER A 60 5.43 -53.52 -33.39
CA SER A 60 5.39 -53.14 -34.80
C SER A 60 5.26 -51.60 -34.86
N ALA A 61 6.34 -50.94 -35.30
CA ALA A 61 6.31 -49.53 -35.68
C ALA A 61 5.23 -49.36 -36.76
N ALA A 62 4.13 -48.69 -36.39
CA ALA A 62 3.12 -48.23 -37.32
C ALA A 62 3.84 -47.40 -38.40
N ALA A 63 3.77 -47.82 -39.63
CA ALA A 63 4.32 -47.11 -40.79
C ALA A 63 3.83 -45.65 -40.76
N PRO A 64 4.68 -44.68 -41.02
CA PRO A 64 4.30 -43.29 -41.07
C PRO A 64 3.20 -43.14 -42.13
N LYS A 65 2.01 -42.68 -41.72
CA LYS A 65 0.96 -42.26 -42.67
C LYS A 65 1.61 -41.31 -43.65
N GLU A 66 1.67 -41.66 -44.93
CA GLU A 66 2.16 -40.79 -46.00
C GLU A 66 1.33 -39.49 -45.95
N ARG A 67 1.99 -38.45 -45.45
CA ARG A 67 1.39 -37.09 -45.47
C ARG A 67 1.39 -36.61 -46.91
N LYS A 68 0.23 -36.23 -47.41
CA LYS A 68 0.08 -35.76 -48.77
C LYS A 68 0.79 -34.39 -48.92
N VAL A 69 1.73 -34.31 -49.88
CA VAL A 69 2.42 -33.06 -50.21
C VAL A 69 1.46 -32.20 -51.00
N LEU A 70 1.22 -30.97 -50.56
CA LEU A 70 0.37 -30.00 -51.25
C LEU A 70 1.07 -29.29 -52.38
N TYR A 71 2.28 -28.79 -52.10
CA TYR A 71 3.14 -28.12 -53.07
C TYR A 71 4.57 -28.03 -52.53
N TYR A 72 5.51 -27.62 -53.38
CA TYR A 72 6.89 -27.36 -53.05
C TYR A 72 7.16 -25.86 -53.09
N ARG A 73 7.77 -25.29 -52.03
CA ARG A 73 8.12 -23.85 -51.94
C ARG A 73 9.61 -23.61 -52.16
N ASN A 74 9.96 -22.44 -52.65
CA ASN A 74 11.34 -22.03 -52.82
C ASN A 74 12.08 -21.95 -51.46
N PRO A 75 13.27 -22.54 -51.28
CA PRO A 75 14.01 -22.52 -50.04
C PRO A 75 14.49 -21.13 -49.62
N MET A 76 14.55 -20.17 -50.50
CA MET A 76 14.94 -18.78 -50.22
C MET A 76 13.74 -17.87 -49.85
N GLY A 77 12.52 -18.40 -49.68
CA GLY A 77 11.35 -17.62 -49.28
C GLY A 77 10.71 -16.79 -50.41
N LEU A 78 11.13 -17.01 -51.64
CA LEU A 78 10.46 -16.40 -52.79
C LEU A 78 9.06 -16.99 -53.01
N ALA A 79 8.10 -16.19 -53.45
CA ALA A 79 6.70 -16.58 -53.66
C ALA A 79 6.49 -17.60 -54.79
N ASP A 80 7.54 -18.24 -55.31
CA ASP A 80 7.49 -19.24 -56.36
C ASP A 80 7.21 -20.63 -55.73
N THR A 81 6.10 -21.26 -56.15
CA THR A 81 5.66 -22.57 -55.68
C THR A 81 5.54 -23.52 -56.89
N SER A 82 5.81 -24.81 -56.69
CA SER A 82 5.71 -25.86 -57.71
C SER A 82 4.88 -27.02 -57.21
N PRO A 83 4.00 -27.63 -58.01
CA PRO A 83 3.29 -28.86 -57.67
C PRO A 83 4.17 -30.10 -57.71
N VAL A 84 5.40 -30.01 -58.25
CA VAL A 84 6.38 -31.12 -58.35
C VAL A 84 7.74 -30.69 -57.80
N PRO A 85 8.56 -31.63 -57.33
CA PRO A 85 9.91 -31.33 -56.85
C PRO A 85 10.71 -30.58 -57.97
N LYS A 86 11.25 -29.41 -57.65
CA LYS A 86 12.02 -28.57 -58.57
C LYS A 86 13.22 -28.00 -57.81
N LYS A 87 14.30 -27.73 -58.54
CA LYS A 87 15.48 -27.00 -58.03
C LYS A 87 15.37 -25.53 -58.44
N ASP A 88 15.85 -24.68 -57.57
CA ASP A 88 15.99 -23.25 -57.89
C ASP A 88 17.16 -23.00 -58.86
N TRP A 89 17.33 -21.73 -59.24
CA TRP A 89 18.40 -21.32 -60.16
C TRP A 89 19.80 -21.47 -59.59
N MET A 90 19.93 -21.69 -58.21
CA MET A 90 21.17 -21.96 -57.51
C MET A 90 21.39 -23.46 -57.24
N GLY A 91 20.49 -24.32 -57.70
CA GLY A 91 20.58 -25.78 -57.55
C GLY A 91 20.01 -26.33 -56.24
N MET A 92 19.36 -25.51 -55.38
CA MET A 92 18.74 -25.94 -54.14
C MET A 92 17.38 -26.58 -54.36
N ASP A 93 17.08 -27.69 -53.65
CA ASP A 93 15.80 -28.37 -53.75
C ASP A 93 14.70 -27.55 -53.08
N TYR A 94 13.51 -27.50 -53.68
CA TYR A 94 12.30 -26.90 -53.11
C TYR A 94 11.82 -27.70 -51.92
N ILE A 95 11.37 -27.05 -50.87
CA ILE A 95 10.89 -27.66 -49.62
C ILE A 95 9.46 -28.12 -49.78
N ALA A 96 9.18 -29.40 -49.52
CA ALA A 96 7.81 -29.96 -49.55
C ALA A 96 6.97 -29.42 -48.42
N VAL A 97 5.75 -28.92 -48.71
CA VAL A 97 4.74 -28.50 -47.74
C VAL A 97 3.64 -29.56 -47.70
N TYR A 98 3.38 -30.11 -46.53
CA TYR A 98 2.44 -31.22 -46.31
C TYR A 98 1.06 -30.71 -45.85
N GLU A 99 0.02 -31.51 -46.12
CA GLU A 99 -1.36 -31.24 -45.65
C GLU A 99 -1.39 -31.26 -44.12
N GLY A 100 -1.79 -30.12 -43.49
CA GLY A 100 -1.75 -29.91 -42.04
C GLY A 100 -0.59 -29.09 -41.50
N GLU A 101 0.35 -28.63 -42.35
CA GLU A 101 1.26 -27.54 -42.00
C GLU A 101 0.43 -26.24 -42.09
N GLU A 102 -0.05 -25.77 -40.93
CA GLU A 102 -0.78 -24.52 -40.83
C GLU A 102 0.05 -23.38 -41.45
N LYS A 103 -0.63 -22.54 -42.26
CA LYS A 103 -0.05 -21.27 -42.70
C LYS A 103 0.52 -20.56 -41.47
N ASP A 104 1.83 -20.29 -41.50
CA ASP A 104 2.47 -19.41 -40.55
C ASP A 104 1.66 -18.13 -40.51
N ASP A 105 0.83 -17.96 -39.47
CA ASP A 105 0.11 -16.72 -39.24
C ASP A 105 1.20 -15.66 -39.04
N SER A 106 1.21 -14.67 -39.91
CA SER A 106 2.27 -13.64 -39.95
C SER A 106 2.37 -12.82 -38.66
N SER A 107 1.44 -13.04 -37.73
CA SER A 107 1.38 -12.39 -36.41
C SER A 107 2.11 -13.15 -35.31
N THR A 108 2.42 -14.45 -35.49
CA THR A 108 3.04 -15.28 -34.43
C THR A 108 4.55 -15.40 -34.62
N VAL A 109 5.31 -15.07 -33.56
CA VAL A 109 6.77 -15.24 -33.51
C VAL A 109 7.11 -16.55 -32.85
N LYS A 110 7.83 -17.42 -33.52
CA LYS A 110 8.36 -18.67 -32.99
C LYS A 110 9.81 -18.50 -32.59
N ILE A 111 10.09 -18.63 -31.28
CA ILE A 111 11.44 -18.53 -30.72
C ILE A 111 11.83 -19.94 -30.22
N SER A 112 13.05 -20.38 -30.50
CA SER A 112 13.51 -21.68 -30.04
C SER A 112 13.53 -21.74 -28.50
N LEU A 113 13.17 -22.87 -27.89
CA LEU A 113 13.11 -23.05 -26.45
C LEU A 113 14.44 -22.71 -25.74
N ASP A 114 15.58 -23.04 -26.37
CA ASP A 114 16.89 -22.68 -25.85
C ASP A 114 17.12 -21.16 -25.78
N ARG A 115 16.53 -20.43 -26.72
CA ARG A 115 16.63 -18.97 -26.78
C ARG A 115 15.67 -18.34 -25.77
N VAL A 116 14.49 -18.90 -25.58
CA VAL A 116 13.52 -18.52 -24.55
C VAL A 116 14.14 -18.66 -23.16
N GLN A 117 14.78 -19.78 -22.88
CA GLN A 117 15.47 -20.04 -21.60
C GLN A 117 16.64 -19.10 -21.36
N ARG A 118 17.45 -18.83 -22.38
CA ARG A 118 18.62 -17.92 -22.27
C ARG A 118 18.19 -16.45 -22.14
N SER A 119 17.10 -16.04 -22.73
CA SER A 119 16.59 -14.66 -22.64
C SER A 119 15.83 -14.37 -21.35
N GLY A 120 15.58 -15.37 -20.49
CA GLY A 120 14.91 -15.19 -19.21
C GLY A 120 13.44 -14.79 -19.35
N VAL A 121 12.77 -15.22 -20.42
CA VAL A 121 11.34 -15.00 -20.60
C VAL A 121 10.57 -15.62 -19.44
N ARG A 122 9.76 -14.82 -18.76
CA ARG A 122 8.83 -15.28 -17.73
C ARG A 122 7.42 -14.93 -18.15
N THR A 123 6.50 -15.79 -17.80
CA THR A 123 5.08 -15.65 -18.12
C THR A 123 4.25 -15.66 -16.84
N GLU A 124 3.09 -15.03 -16.88
CA GLU A 124 2.10 -15.02 -15.81
C GLU A 124 0.70 -15.10 -16.42
N LEU A 125 -0.24 -15.75 -15.72
CA LEU A 125 -1.61 -15.86 -16.15
C LEU A 125 -2.37 -14.56 -15.94
N ALA A 126 -3.07 -14.08 -16.97
CA ALA A 126 -4.05 -13.01 -16.83
C ALA A 126 -5.22 -13.50 -15.99
N GLN A 127 -5.50 -12.87 -14.88
CA GLN A 127 -6.52 -13.28 -13.92
C GLN A 127 -7.48 -12.14 -13.58
N LYS A 128 -8.71 -12.51 -13.21
CA LYS A 128 -9.62 -11.55 -12.60
C LYS A 128 -9.17 -11.27 -11.17
N ARG A 129 -8.81 -10.01 -10.89
CA ARG A 129 -8.41 -9.56 -9.55
C ARG A 129 -8.92 -8.16 -9.25
N ARG A 130 -9.04 -7.85 -7.98
CA ARG A 130 -9.27 -6.48 -7.55
C ARG A 130 -7.95 -5.73 -7.66
N LEU A 131 -7.99 -4.59 -8.32
CA LEU A 131 -6.82 -3.73 -8.44
C LEU A 131 -6.66 -2.91 -7.17
N VAL A 132 -5.45 -2.87 -6.66
CA VAL A 132 -5.09 -2.05 -5.50
C VAL A 132 -4.14 -0.95 -5.96
N ARG A 133 -4.41 0.26 -5.53
CA ARG A 133 -3.50 1.39 -5.66
C ARG A 133 -3.10 1.85 -4.27
N ARG A 134 -1.81 1.98 -4.05
CA ARG A 134 -1.27 2.46 -2.79
C ARG A 134 -1.09 3.96 -2.84
N VAL A 135 -1.83 4.66 -2.01
CA VAL A 135 -1.65 6.09 -1.78
C VAL A 135 -0.58 6.26 -0.73
N ARG A 136 0.46 7.02 -1.05
CA ARG A 136 1.56 7.36 -0.14
C ARG A 136 1.50 8.85 0.17
N ALA A 137 1.53 9.18 1.45
CA ALA A 137 1.46 10.56 1.92
C ALA A 137 2.40 10.80 3.08
N PRO A 138 3.12 11.92 3.11
CA PRO A 138 3.82 12.35 4.31
C PRO A 138 2.80 12.74 5.38
N GLY A 139 3.14 12.49 6.64
CA GLY A 139 2.29 12.82 7.76
C GLY A 139 3.08 13.33 8.96
N VAL A 140 2.40 14.02 9.83
CA VAL A 140 2.96 14.53 11.09
C VAL A 140 2.08 14.10 12.25
N ALA A 141 2.69 13.59 13.31
CA ALA A 141 2.01 13.22 14.53
C ALA A 141 1.55 14.49 15.29
N LYS A 142 0.28 14.55 15.62
CA LYS A 142 -0.32 15.62 16.42
C LYS A 142 -1.04 15.01 17.63
N PRO A 143 -1.12 15.71 18.75
CA PRO A 143 -1.91 15.24 19.87
C PRO A 143 -3.40 15.19 19.49
N ASP A 144 -4.13 14.30 20.14
CA ASP A 144 -5.60 14.27 20.02
C ASP A 144 -6.18 15.53 20.66
N GLU A 145 -6.73 16.43 19.85
CA GLU A 145 -7.31 17.70 20.31
C GLU A 145 -8.44 17.52 21.31
N ARG A 146 -9.14 16.38 21.28
CA ARG A 146 -10.21 16.04 22.23
C ARG A 146 -9.71 15.87 23.66
N THR A 147 -8.43 15.55 23.80
CA THR A 147 -7.76 15.33 25.09
C THR A 147 -6.95 16.53 25.54
N MET A 148 -7.03 17.63 24.82
CA MET A 148 -6.29 18.86 25.17
C MET A 148 -7.07 19.67 26.19
N HIS A 149 -6.38 20.00 27.27
CA HIS A 149 -6.89 20.84 28.36
C HIS A 149 -6.00 22.06 28.56
N THR A 150 -6.61 23.22 28.55
CA THR A 150 -5.92 24.47 28.89
C THR A 150 -6.24 24.83 30.32
N VAL A 151 -5.22 24.97 31.14
CA VAL A 151 -5.35 25.40 32.54
C VAL A 151 -5.26 26.93 32.57
N THR A 152 -6.34 27.56 32.99
CA THR A 152 -6.46 28.99 33.18
C THR A 152 -7.11 29.26 34.52
N LEU A 153 -6.95 30.46 35.05
CA LEU A 153 -7.68 30.91 36.25
C LEU A 153 -8.81 31.87 35.88
N ARG A 154 -9.86 31.83 36.70
CA ARG A 154 -11.03 32.72 36.52
C ARG A 154 -10.95 33.99 37.36
N ALA A 155 -9.83 34.24 38.01
CA ALA A 155 -9.48 35.45 38.71
C ALA A 155 -8.00 35.69 38.64
N ASP A 156 -7.55 36.91 38.89
CA ASP A 156 -6.15 37.24 39.02
C ASP A 156 -5.56 36.55 40.26
N ALA A 157 -4.35 35.99 40.10
CA ALA A 157 -3.69 35.26 41.18
C ALA A 157 -2.16 35.37 41.09
N PHE A 158 -1.53 35.20 42.23
CA PHE A 158 -0.07 35.03 42.32
C PHE A 158 0.26 33.55 42.43
N ILE A 159 1.26 33.10 41.68
CA ILE A 159 1.81 31.75 41.77
C ILE A 159 2.84 31.75 42.90
N GLU A 160 2.46 31.18 44.07
CA GLU A 160 3.37 31.09 45.22
C GLU A 160 4.40 30.00 45.05
N LYS A 161 3.97 28.84 44.47
CA LYS A 161 4.83 27.70 44.27
C LYS A 161 4.44 26.96 42.97
N LEU A 162 5.42 26.45 42.26
CA LEU A 162 5.27 25.64 41.07
C LEU A 162 5.71 24.21 41.39
N TYR A 163 4.80 23.21 41.26
CA TYR A 163 5.12 21.81 41.49
C TYR A 163 5.55 21.09 40.23
N VAL A 164 5.06 21.56 39.06
CA VAL A 164 5.44 21.03 37.77
C VAL A 164 6.24 22.10 37.04
N GLU A 165 7.56 21.94 37.06
CA GLU A 165 8.49 22.96 36.58
C GLU A 165 8.88 22.76 35.11
N GLU A 166 8.67 21.55 34.56
CA GLU A 166 9.20 21.17 33.25
C GLU A 166 8.09 20.94 32.21
N THR A 167 8.33 21.44 31.00
CA THR A 167 7.55 21.06 29.81
C THR A 167 7.88 19.61 29.43
N GLY A 168 6.87 18.80 29.15
CA GLY A 168 7.00 17.37 28.88
C GLY A 168 6.80 16.48 30.10
N ALA A 169 6.68 17.06 31.31
CA ALA A 169 6.35 16.28 32.52
C ALA A 169 4.98 15.62 32.41
N GLU A 170 4.87 14.37 32.83
CA GLU A 170 3.60 13.67 32.93
C GLU A 170 2.86 14.06 34.21
N VAL A 171 1.55 14.25 34.09
CA VAL A 171 0.68 14.63 35.20
C VAL A 171 -0.57 13.75 35.22
N LYS A 172 -1.11 13.55 36.41
CA LYS A 172 -2.35 12.78 36.64
C LYS A 172 -3.47 13.72 37.05
N VAL A 173 -4.69 13.34 36.75
CA VAL A 173 -5.88 14.05 37.21
C VAL A 173 -5.84 14.22 38.74
N GLY A 174 -6.09 15.44 39.24
CA GLY A 174 -6.04 15.77 40.67
C GLY A 174 -4.64 16.03 41.21
N GLN A 175 -3.57 15.77 40.47
CA GLN A 175 -2.20 16.08 40.89
C GLN A 175 -2.02 17.59 41.02
N PRO A 176 -1.44 18.12 42.12
CA PRO A 176 -1.20 19.56 42.22
C PRO A 176 -0.17 20.02 41.19
N LEU A 177 -0.52 21.07 40.43
CA LEU A 177 0.32 21.69 39.40
C LEU A 177 1.10 22.88 39.99
N PHE A 178 0.41 23.73 40.73
CA PHE A 178 0.96 24.94 41.32
C PHE A 178 0.10 25.36 42.53
N ARG A 179 0.67 26.20 43.39
CA ARG A 179 -0.01 26.82 44.53
C ARG A 179 -0.26 28.30 44.22
N ILE A 180 -1.49 28.79 44.51
CA ILE A 180 -1.90 30.13 44.19
C ILE A 180 -2.38 30.89 45.46
N TYR A 181 -2.22 32.20 45.39
CA TYR A 181 -2.93 33.17 46.21
C TYR A 181 -3.74 34.08 45.30
N SER A 182 -5.06 34.20 45.54
CA SER A 182 -5.95 35.09 44.79
C SER A 182 -6.82 35.85 45.77
N PRO A 183 -6.70 37.20 45.82
CA PRO A 183 -7.54 38.04 46.69
C PRO A 183 -9.04 37.86 46.38
N ASP A 184 -9.42 37.74 45.11
CA ASP A 184 -10.80 37.55 44.72
C ASP A 184 -11.41 36.23 45.14
N MET A 185 -10.63 35.16 45.08
CA MET A 185 -11.05 33.83 45.57
C MET A 185 -11.15 33.79 47.09
N VAL A 186 -10.22 34.45 47.81
CA VAL A 186 -10.29 34.60 49.29
C VAL A 186 -11.55 35.42 49.67
N ASN A 187 -11.77 36.55 49.03
CA ASN A 187 -12.98 37.38 49.28
C ASN A 187 -14.27 36.60 49.04
N ALA A 188 -14.32 35.78 47.95
CA ALA A 188 -15.48 34.93 47.66
C ALA A 188 -15.69 33.86 48.78
N GLN A 189 -14.62 33.30 49.36
CA GLN A 189 -14.70 32.39 50.52
C GLN A 189 -15.27 33.11 51.75
N VAL A 190 -14.80 34.32 52.01
CA VAL A 190 -15.29 35.14 53.14
C VAL A 190 -16.78 35.45 52.94
N ASP A 191 -17.20 35.86 51.76
CA ASP A 191 -18.62 36.15 51.43
C ASP A 191 -19.47 34.89 51.67
N TYR A 192 -19.01 33.74 51.26
CA TYR A 192 -19.71 32.47 51.47
C TYR A 192 -19.82 32.08 52.98
N ARG A 193 -18.75 32.28 53.72
CA ARG A 193 -18.74 32.00 55.18
C ARG A 193 -19.71 32.88 55.92
N ILE A 194 -19.77 34.19 55.64
CA ILE A 194 -20.73 35.13 56.24
C ILE A 194 -22.17 34.71 55.95
N GLY A 195 -22.44 34.03 54.84
CA GLY A 195 -23.76 33.56 54.47
C GLY A 195 -24.18 32.23 55.12
N LEU A 196 -23.30 31.54 55.86
CA LEU A 196 -23.62 30.27 56.55
C LEU A 196 -24.64 30.47 57.69
N PRO A 197 -25.51 29.46 58.00
CA PRO A 197 -26.70 29.58 58.87
C PRO A 197 -26.48 29.92 60.33
N ASP A 198 -25.29 30.00 60.81
CA ASP A 198 -24.96 30.37 62.19
C ASP A 198 -25.20 31.89 62.46
N SER A 199 -25.44 32.64 61.41
CA SER A 199 -25.87 34.05 61.50
C SER A 199 -27.40 34.12 61.59
N SER A 200 -27.92 34.65 62.69
CA SER A 200 -29.35 34.76 63.09
C SER A 200 -30.20 35.70 62.20
N VAL A 201 -29.82 35.98 60.94
CA VAL A 201 -30.44 36.97 60.07
C VAL A 201 -31.18 36.31 58.93
N ARG A 202 -32.48 36.40 58.92
CA ARG A 202 -33.44 35.80 57.96
C ARG A 202 -33.32 36.24 56.49
N GLY A 203 -32.43 37.15 56.14
CA GLY A 203 -32.21 37.66 54.76
C GLY A 203 -31.09 37.00 54.01
N LEU A 204 -30.25 36.20 54.65
CA LEU A 204 -28.96 35.74 54.12
C LEU A 204 -28.97 34.49 53.22
N ARG A 205 -30.10 33.74 53.13
CA ARG A 205 -30.17 32.54 52.28
C ARG A 205 -30.04 32.79 50.79
N SER A 206 -30.46 33.95 50.29
CA SER A 206 -30.28 34.34 48.87
C SER A 206 -28.84 34.78 48.61
N SER A 207 -28.22 35.45 49.59
CA SER A 207 -26.81 35.85 49.55
C SER A 207 -25.86 34.62 49.54
N MET A 208 -26.18 33.60 50.34
CA MET A 208 -25.43 32.35 50.39
C MET A 208 -25.37 31.58 49.09
N LYS A 209 -26.53 31.46 48.36
CA LYS A 209 -26.58 30.86 47.01
C LYS A 209 -25.76 31.65 46.01
N GLY A 210 -25.77 32.98 46.11
CA GLY A 210 -24.96 33.86 45.26
C GLY A 210 -23.45 33.67 45.54
N ALA A 211 -23.05 33.61 46.79
CA ALA A 211 -21.65 33.37 47.16
C ALA A 211 -21.15 31.96 46.77
N GLU A 212 -21.98 30.94 46.96
CA GLU A 212 -21.66 29.57 46.49
C GLU A 212 -21.53 29.55 44.98
N GLN A 213 -22.44 30.20 44.23
CA GLN A 213 -22.34 30.28 42.78
C GLN A 213 -21.08 31.05 42.32
N LYS A 214 -20.67 32.08 43.06
CA LYS A 214 -19.45 32.84 42.80
C LYS A 214 -18.20 31.95 42.93
N LEU A 215 -18.13 31.14 44.02
CA LEU A 215 -17.01 30.17 44.22
C LEU A 215 -16.97 29.11 43.12
N ARG A 216 -18.12 28.58 42.73
CA ARG A 216 -18.21 27.64 41.60
C ARG A 216 -17.78 28.27 40.29
N ASN A 217 -18.18 29.52 40.03
CA ASN A 217 -17.80 30.26 38.81
C ASN A 217 -16.30 30.55 38.79
N LEU A 218 -15.67 30.75 39.95
CA LEU A 218 -14.22 30.89 40.09
C LEU A 218 -13.46 29.58 39.98
N GLU A 219 -14.20 28.45 39.90
CA GLU A 219 -13.62 27.08 39.83
C GLU A 219 -12.74 26.73 41.02
N VAL A 220 -13.01 27.31 42.21
CA VAL A 220 -12.30 26.95 43.45
C VAL A 220 -12.45 25.45 43.67
N PRO A 221 -11.33 24.72 43.88
CA PRO A 221 -11.38 23.27 44.09
C PRO A 221 -12.25 22.89 45.32
N GLN A 222 -13.03 21.82 45.20
CA GLN A 222 -13.93 21.36 46.27
C GLN A 222 -13.18 21.10 47.56
N ALA A 223 -11.96 20.57 47.49
CA ALA A 223 -11.12 20.34 48.67
C ALA A 223 -10.85 21.61 49.51
N VAL A 224 -10.72 22.76 48.84
CA VAL A 224 -10.52 24.07 49.49
C VAL A 224 -11.79 24.49 50.20
N LEU A 225 -12.95 24.25 49.61
CA LEU A 225 -14.24 24.54 50.22
C LEU A 225 -14.49 23.65 51.46
N ASP A 226 -14.16 22.38 51.37
CA ASP A 226 -14.26 21.41 52.45
C ASP A 226 -13.31 21.79 53.60
N GLU A 227 -12.08 22.20 53.31
CA GLU A 227 -11.09 22.66 54.29
C GLU A 227 -11.61 23.92 54.99
N MET A 228 -12.12 24.91 54.25
CA MET A 228 -12.69 26.14 54.81
C MET A 228 -13.88 25.85 55.74
N LEU A 229 -14.75 24.89 55.36
CA LEU A 229 -15.90 24.51 56.18
C LEU A 229 -15.48 23.79 57.47
N ASN A 230 -14.42 22.97 57.43
CA ASN A 230 -13.89 22.25 58.58
C ASN A 230 -13.13 23.14 59.53
N THR A 231 -12.34 24.08 59.02
CA THR A 231 -11.51 24.99 59.85
C THR A 231 -12.25 26.22 60.32
N GLY A 232 -13.30 26.61 59.59
CA GLY A 232 -14.01 27.83 59.82
C GLY A 232 -13.25 29.10 59.35
N GLU A 233 -12.12 28.94 58.69
CA GLU A 233 -11.28 30.06 58.20
C GLU A 233 -11.09 29.97 56.68
N PRO A 234 -11.01 31.12 55.98
CA PRO A 234 -10.71 31.13 54.54
C PRO A 234 -9.32 30.57 54.28
N VAL A 235 -9.19 29.71 53.30
CA VAL A 235 -7.90 29.20 52.82
C VAL A 235 -7.24 30.24 51.95
N MET A 236 -6.16 30.82 52.43
CA MET A 236 -5.48 31.95 51.75
C MET A 236 -4.79 31.54 50.45
N ALA A 237 -4.05 30.44 50.52
CA ALA A 237 -3.35 29.90 49.37
C ALA A 237 -3.61 28.39 49.27
N PHE A 238 -3.84 27.89 48.08
CA PHE A 238 -4.19 26.50 47.86
C PHE A 238 -3.62 25.94 46.56
N ASP A 239 -3.58 24.64 46.49
CA ASP A 239 -3.03 23.93 45.33
C ASP A 239 -4.06 23.78 44.24
N TRP A 240 -3.66 24.09 42.99
CA TRP A 240 -4.49 23.91 41.81
C TRP A 240 -4.24 22.56 41.17
N PRO A 241 -5.26 21.71 41.04
CA PRO A 241 -5.11 20.35 40.54
C PRO A 241 -5.10 20.31 39.02
N SER A 242 -4.48 19.26 38.45
CA SER A 242 -4.60 18.92 37.03
C SER A 242 -6.03 18.48 36.68
N PRO A 243 -6.63 19.02 35.61
CA PRO A 243 -7.96 18.61 35.18
C PRO A 243 -7.99 17.24 34.49
N ALA A 244 -6.83 16.74 34.01
CA ALA A 244 -6.75 15.51 33.23
C ALA A 244 -5.40 14.80 33.38
N ASP A 245 -5.37 13.53 32.97
CA ASP A 245 -4.13 12.79 32.77
C ASP A 245 -3.48 13.20 31.44
N GLY A 246 -2.18 13.35 31.42
CA GLY A 246 -1.45 13.69 30.21
C GLY A 246 -0.05 14.23 30.47
N TYR A 247 0.48 14.98 29.53
CA TYR A 247 1.77 15.65 29.68
C TYR A 247 1.63 17.16 29.43
N ILE A 248 2.51 17.92 30.05
CA ILE A 248 2.56 19.37 29.86
C ILE A 248 3.15 19.69 28.49
N MET A 249 2.28 20.10 27.53
CA MET A 249 2.73 20.56 26.22
C MET A 249 3.38 21.91 26.27
N LYS A 250 2.84 22.81 27.12
CA LYS A 250 3.28 24.19 27.21
C LYS A 250 3.12 24.67 28.65
N LYS A 251 4.14 25.37 29.15
CA LYS A 251 4.19 26.04 30.44
C LYS A 251 4.50 27.52 30.20
N ASN A 252 3.57 28.40 30.59
CA ASN A 252 3.71 29.84 30.36
C ASN A 252 3.87 30.63 31.67
N VAL A 253 4.21 29.97 32.76
CA VAL A 253 4.26 30.58 34.09
C VAL A 253 5.57 30.25 34.80
N ILE A 254 6.00 31.15 35.67
CA ILE A 254 7.12 30.97 36.60
C ILE A 254 6.67 31.26 38.03
N GLU A 255 7.36 30.66 38.98
CA GLU A 255 7.13 30.92 40.42
C GLU A 255 7.29 32.39 40.76
N GLY A 256 6.40 32.93 41.59
CA GLY A 256 6.35 34.35 41.97
C GLY A 256 5.62 35.24 40.94
N GLN A 257 5.23 34.75 39.80
CA GLN A 257 4.51 35.51 38.78
C GLN A 257 3.07 35.79 39.15
N MET A 258 2.54 36.97 38.85
CA MET A 258 1.12 37.26 38.82
C MET A 258 0.55 36.84 37.47
N VAL A 259 -0.49 36.02 37.47
CA VAL A 259 -1.27 35.61 36.29
C VAL A 259 -2.62 36.31 36.28
N ARG A 260 -3.06 36.74 35.09
CA ARG A 260 -4.37 37.40 34.93
C ARG A 260 -5.46 36.38 34.61
N MET A 261 -6.67 36.76 34.90
CA MET A 261 -7.85 36.00 34.51
C MET A 261 -7.86 35.63 33.03
N GLY A 262 -8.02 34.31 32.72
CA GLY A 262 -8.04 33.78 31.37
C GLY A 262 -6.66 33.56 30.70
N GLU A 263 -5.55 33.91 31.38
CA GLU A 263 -4.21 33.66 30.87
C GLU A 263 -3.93 32.16 30.88
N GLU A 264 -3.34 31.63 29.76
CA GLU A 264 -2.96 30.23 29.65
C GLU A 264 -1.73 29.95 30.51
N ILE A 265 -1.90 29.15 31.58
CA ILE A 265 -0.85 28.76 32.50
C ILE A 265 -0.16 27.48 32.00
N PHE A 266 -0.96 26.44 31.80
CA PHE A 266 -0.52 25.17 31.26
C PHE A 266 -1.41 24.72 30.10
N ARG A 267 -0.83 23.99 29.16
CA ARG A 267 -1.56 23.18 28.19
C ARG A 267 -1.18 21.72 28.39
N ILE A 268 -2.17 20.89 28.64
CA ILE A 268 -2.04 19.44 28.91
C ILE A 268 -2.63 18.72 27.73
N ALA A 269 -1.96 17.65 27.26
CA ALA A 269 -2.49 16.75 26.23
C ALA A 269 -2.39 15.30 26.70
N GLY A 270 -3.40 14.52 26.36
CA GLY A 270 -3.39 13.08 26.58
C GLY A 270 -2.37 12.36 25.71
N LEU A 271 -1.88 11.21 26.17
CA LEU A 271 -0.85 10.42 25.50
C LEU A 271 -1.38 9.12 24.87
N GLY A 272 -2.59 8.69 25.25
CA GLY A 272 -3.12 7.38 24.88
C GLY A 272 -3.37 7.19 23.40
N ASN A 273 -3.84 8.24 22.73
CA ASN A 273 -4.09 8.28 21.31
C ASN A 273 -3.32 9.41 20.65
N ILE A 274 -2.92 9.20 19.42
CA ILE A 274 -2.25 10.23 18.65
C ILE A 274 -2.86 10.31 17.25
N TRP A 275 -2.94 11.48 16.70
CA TRP A 275 -3.40 11.71 15.34
C TRP A 275 -2.21 11.87 14.40
N ILE A 276 -2.30 11.23 13.25
CA ILE A 276 -1.40 11.50 12.14
C ILE A 276 -2.17 12.33 11.13
N ILE A 277 -1.71 13.53 10.89
CA ILE A 277 -2.23 14.39 9.84
C ILE A 277 -1.39 14.13 8.60
N ALA A 278 -1.97 13.41 7.64
CA ALA A 278 -1.32 13.05 6.39
C ALA A 278 -1.74 14.01 5.27
N ASP A 279 -0.79 14.43 4.45
CA ASP A 279 -1.01 15.32 3.30
C ASP A 279 -1.17 14.49 2.03
N VAL A 280 -2.42 14.16 1.67
CA VAL A 280 -2.77 13.35 0.50
C VAL A 280 -2.90 14.24 -0.72
N SER A 281 -2.25 13.88 -1.82
CA SER A 281 -2.31 14.62 -3.08
C SER A 281 -3.74 14.69 -3.63
N GLU A 282 -4.10 15.82 -4.26
CA GLU A 282 -5.41 16.04 -4.90
C GLU A 282 -5.78 14.92 -5.89
N GLN A 283 -4.79 14.41 -6.65
CA GLN A 283 -5.00 13.33 -7.62
C GLN A 283 -5.37 11.97 -6.97
N ASP A 284 -5.02 11.75 -5.72
CA ASP A 284 -5.29 10.52 -4.98
C ASP A 284 -6.46 10.68 -4.00
N PHE A 285 -6.93 11.92 -3.81
CA PHE A 285 -7.99 12.26 -2.86
C PHE A 285 -9.27 11.43 -3.06
N GLY A 286 -9.68 11.25 -4.32
CA GLY A 286 -10.89 10.47 -4.66
C GLY A 286 -10.81 8.97 -4.33
N LEU A 287 -9.63 8.47 -3.95
CA LEU A 287 -9.41 7.06 -3.59
C LEU A 287 -9.46 6.83 -2.07
N VAL A 288 -9.41 7.91 -1.29
CA VAL A 288 -9.32 7.85 0.18
C VAL A 288 -10.70 8.08 0.80
N ALA A 289 -11.09 7.23 1.75
CA ALA A 289 -12.36 7.33 2.45
C ALA A 289 -12.19 7.11 3.96
N VAL A 290 -13.11 7.72 4.73
CA VAL A 290 -13.18 7.51 6.19
C VAL A 290 -13.46 6.04 6.49
N GLY A 291 -12.75 5.50 7.48
CA GLY A 291 -12.83 4.10 7.90
C GLY A 291 -11.79 3.18 7.27
N GLN A 292 -11.07 3.62 6.23
CA GLN A 292 -9.99 2.81 5.63
C GLN A 292 -8.83 2.61 6.60
N PRO A 293 -8.20 1.42 6.59
CA PRO A 293 -6.97 1.18 7.33
C PRO A 293 -5.80 1.91 6.67
N ALA A 294 -4.89 2.41 7.48
CA ALA A 294 -3.66 3.04 7.05
C ALA A 294 -2.47 2.45 7.79
N LYS A 295 -1.38 2.26 7.10
CA LYS A 295 -0.10 1.82 7.66
C LYS A 295 0.80 3.03 7.80
N VAL A 296 1.33 3.23 8.99
CA VAL A 296 2.15 4.39 9.33
C VAL A 296 3.52 3.93 9.75
N ARG A 297 4.56 4.47 9.14
CA ARG A 297 5.96 4.25 9.51
C ARG A 297 6.58 5.54 9.97
N PHE A 298 7.15 5.52 11.16
CA PHE A 298 7.92 6.64 11.68
C PHE A 298 9.40 6.46 11.37
N ARG A 299 10.06 7.53 11.00
CA ARG A 299 11.52 7.49 10.78
C ARG A 299 12.32 7.11 12.03
N ALA A 300 11.76 7.40 13.20
CA ALA A 300 12.33 6.98 14.49
C ALA A 300 12.23 5.46 14.74
N PHE A 301 11.30 4.76 14.05
CA PHE A 301 11.03 3.32 14.22
C PHE A 301 10.94 2.64 12.83
N PRO A 302 12.04 2.57 12.07
CA PRO A 302 12.01 2.17 10.66
C PRO A 302 11.60 0.71 10.42
N SER A 303 11.77 -0.16 11.42
CA SER A 303 11.40 -1.58 11.35
C SER A 303 9.96 -1.86 11.78
N GLU A 304 9.25 -0.86 12.34
CA GLU A 304 7.91 -1.04 12.88
C GLU A 304 6.87 -0.36 11.99
N VAL A 305 5.73 -1.04 11.83
CA VAL A 305 4.56 -0.50 11.15
C VAL A 305 3.46 -0.32 12.17
N PHE A 306 2.97 0.89 12.31
CA PHE A 306 1.84 1.21 13.16
C PHE A 306 0.58 1.18 12.32
N GLU A 307 -0.43 0.49 12.78
CA GLU A 307 -1.72 0.42 12.13
C GLU A 307 -2.63 1.52 12.68
N GLY A 308 -3.24 2.26 11.78
CA GLY A 308 -4.20 3.31 12.11
C GLY A 308 -5.42 3.23 11.22
N ARG A 309 -6.40 4.07 11.53
CA ARG A 309 -7.63 4.17 10.73
C ARG A 309 -7.92 5.62 10.41
N ILE A 310 -8.34 5.87 9.18
CA ILE A 310 -8.79 7.20 8.75
C ILE A 310 -10.09 7.53 9.48
N THR A 311 -10.07 8.57 10.30
CA THR A 311 -11.22 9.02 11.08
C THR A 311 -11.88 10.27 10.51
N PHE A 312 -11.10 11.07 9.80
CA PHE A 312 -11.61 12.32 9.25
C PHE A 312 -10.78 12.77 8.03
N ILE A 313 -11.44 13.41 7.09
CA ILE A 313 -10.82 14.03 5.92
C ILE A 313 -11.23 15.51 5.96
N LEU A 314 -10.27 16.41 6.01
CA LEU A 314 -10.55 17.84 6.02
C LEU A 314 -11.15 18.26 4.69
N HIS A 315 -12.15 19.16 4.75
CA HIS A 315 -12.89 19.62 3.56
C HIS A 315 -12.17 20.74 2.81
N GLU A 316 -10.99 21.11 3.25
CA GLU A 316 -10.17 22.18 2.67
C GLU A 316 -8.89 21.58 2.07
N LEU A 317 -8.57 22.01 0.85
CA LEU A 317 -7.30 21.72 0.20
C LEU A 317 -6.30 22.82 0.50
N ASP A 318 -5.10 22.45 0.86
CA ASP A 318 -4.00 23.39 0.95
C ASP A 318 -3.59 23.83 -0.48
N ALA A 319 -3.82 25.10 -0.79
CA ALA A 319 -3.62 25.66 -2.11
C ALA A 319 -2.12 25.69 -2.52
N ALA A 320 -1.21 25.76 -1.56
CA ALA A 320 0.23 25.83 -1.83
C ALA A 320 0.79 24.45 -2.20
N THR A 321 0.37 23.41 -1.49
CA THR A 321 0.84 22.04 -1.68
C THR A 321 -0.07 21.19 -2.55
N ARG A 322 -1.30 21.64 -2.80
CA ARG A 322 -2.37 20.88 -3.47
C ARG A 322 -2.62 19.52 -2.83
N THR A 323 -2.70 19.53 -1.50
CA THR A 323 -2.97 18.35 -0.69
C THR A 323 -4.20 18.50 0.17
N ALA A 324 -4.90 17.40 0.41
CA ALA A 324 -5.95 17.29 1.42
C ALA A 324 -5.37 16.70 2.70
N LYS A 325 -5.74 17.27 3.84
CA LYS A 325 -5.33 16.74 5.13
C LYS A 325 -6.26 15.62 5.57
N VAL A 326 -5.66 14.45 5.79
CA VAL A 326 -6.35 13.23 6.22
C VAL A 326 -5.89 12.90 7.64
N ARG A 327 -6.86 12.78 8.56
CA ARG A 327 -6.58 12.41 9.95
C ARG A 327 -6.68 10.91 10.14
N ILE A 328 -5.60 10.32 10.61
CA ILE A 328 -5.49 8.91 10.96
C ILE A 328 -5.29 8.83 12.46
N GLU A 329 -6.07 8.01 13.14
CA GLU A 329 -5.97 7.78 14.58
C GLU A 329 -5.17 6.50 14.84
N ILE A 330 -4.21 6.59 15.78
CA ILE A 330 -3.32 5.50 16.17
C ILE A 330 -3.30 5.42 17.70
N ASP A 331 -3.44 4.21 18.24
CA ASP A 331 -3.26 3.95 19.65
C ASP A 331 -1.78 4.06 20.05
N ASN A 332 -1.49 4.77 21.13
CA ASN A 332 -0.14 5.01 21.64
C ASN A 332 0.00 4.66 23.13
N PRO A 333 -0.35 3.41 23.55
CA PRO A 333 -0.43 3.05 24.96
C PRO A 333 0.91 3.09 25.68
N GLN A 334 2.02 2.98 24.97
CA GLN A 334 3.37 3.03 25.52
C GLN A 334 4.00 4.43 25.44
N HIS A 335 3.24 5.42 24.95
CA HIS A 335 3.68 6.82 24.79
C HIS A 335 4.98 6.98 23.96
N ARG A 336 5.21 6.03 23.02
CA ARG A 336 6.44 5.99 22.19
C ARG A 336 6.40 7.03 21.08
N ILE A 337 5.23 7.23 20.48
CA ILE A 337 5.03 8.22 19.44
C ILE A 337 4.92 9.58 20.10
N LYS A 338 5.80 10.48 19.74
CA LYS A 338 5.79 11.87 20.22
C LYS A 338 5.12 12.78 19.19
N HIS A 339 4.51 13.86 19.65
CA HIS A 339 3.99 14.88 18.74
C HIS A 339 5.13 15.47 17.89
N GLU A 340 4.81 15.98 16.72
CA GLU A 340 5.73 16.50 15.70
C GLU A 340 6.67 15.45 15.09
N MET A 341 6.51 14.15 15.38
CA MET A 341 7.21 13.11 14.64
C MET A 341 6.71 13.03 13.22
N TYR A 342 7.65 12.95 12.26
CA TYR A 342 7.33 12.69 10.86
C TYR A 342 7.08 11.22 10.60
N ALA A 343 6.07 10.96 9.80
CA ALA A 343 5.67 9.63 9.41
C ALA A 343 5.42 9.53 7.90
N ASP A 344 5.67 8.36 7.35
CA ASP A 344 5.25 7.98 6.00
C ASP A 344 3.98 7.12 6.11
N VAL A 345 2.91 7.57 5.49
CA VAL A 345 1.60 6.93 5.51
C VAL A 345 1.37 6.18 4.21
N GLU A 346 0.94 4.92 4.30
CA GLU A 346 0.52 4.09 3.17
C GLU A 346 -0.95 3.68 3.38
N ILE A 347 -1.79 3.99 2.40
CA ILE A 347 -3.22 3.65 2.38
C ILE A 347 -3.45 2.75 1.17
N ASP A 348 -3.78 1.48 1.42
CA ASP A 348 -4.11 0.54 0.35
C ASP A 348 -5.58 0.77 -0.08
N THR A 349 -5.77 1.26 -1.31
CA THR A 349 -7.10 1.59 -1.86
C THR A 349 -7.46 0.64 -2.98
N THR A 350 -8.73 0.23 -3.04
CA THR A 350 -9.22 -0.65 -4.09
C THR A 350 -9.76 0.19 -5.26
N LEU A 351 -9.30 -0.08 -6.47
CA LEU A 351 -9.78 0.57 -7.69
C LEU A 351 -11.00 -0.16 -8.25
N GLY A 352 -12.19 0.27 -7.84
CA GLY A 352 -13.46 -0.35 -8.23
C GLY A 352 -13.81 -1.59 -7.41
N ASP A 353 -15.09 -1.95 -7.40
CA ASP A 353 -15.63 -2.99 -6.51
C ASP A 353 -15.55 -4.41 -7.12
N GLU A 354 -15.46 -4.50 -8.44
CA GLU A 354 -15.49 -5.78 -9.15
C GLU A 354 -14.10 -6.27 -9.56
N PRO A 355 -13.86 -7.60 -9.51
CA PRO A 355 -12.64 -8.19 -10.05
C PRO A 355 -12.58 -8.01 -11.58
N ARG A 356 -11.48 -7.46 -12.09
CA ARG A 356 -11.25 -7.16 -13.50
C ARG A 356 -10.11 -8.01 -14.05
N VAL A 357 -10.17 -8.33 -15.35
CA VAL A 357 -9.05 -9.01 -16.01
C VAL A 357 -7.84 -8.08 -15.97
N ALA A 358 -6.77 -8.54 -15.34
CA ALA A 358 -5.58 -7.74 -15.15
C ALA A 358 -4.31 -8.54 -15.45
N VAL A 359 -3.31 -7.84 -15.95
CA VAL A 359 -1.97 -8.36 -16.21
C VAL A 359 -0.94 -7.54 -15.42
N PRO A 360 0.22 -8.09 -15.08
CA PRO A 360 1.29 -7.32 -14.47
C PRO A 360 1.65 -6.09 -15.30
N ASN A 361 1.97 -4.98 -14.63
CA ASN A 361 2.37 -3.74 -15.32
C ASN A 361 3.55 -3.96 -16.27
N SER A 362 4.45 -4.89 -15.93
CA SER A 362 5.60 -5.26 -16.74
C SER A 362 5.24 -6.02 -18.04
N ALA A 363 4.03 -6.59 -18.14
CA ALA A 363 3.58 -7.27 -19.36
C ALA A 363 3.11 -6.28 -20.45
N VAL A 364 2.78 -5.07 -20.07
CA VAL A 364 2.27 -4.05 -20.98
C VAL A 364 3.43 -3.30 -21.65
N ILE A 365 3.47 -3.36 -22.97
CA ILE A 365 4.38 -2.57 -23.81
C ILE A 365 3.58 -1.39 -24.35
N ASP A 366 3.94 -0.20 -23.92
CA ASP A 366 3.34 1.04 -24.40
C ASP A 366 4.36 1.82 -25.25
N SER A 367 4.07 1.91 -26.54
CA SER A 367 4.89 2.65 -27.51
C SER A 367 4.35 4.05 -27.81
N GLY A 368 3.40 4.54 -27.01
CA GLY A 368 2.72 5.82 -27.19
C GLY A 368 1.58 5.75 -28.21
N ASN A 369 1.79 5.13 -29.36
CA ASN A 369 0.77 4.96 -30.40
C ASN A 369 -0.02 3.67 -30.29
N ARG A 370 0.53 2.67 -29.58
CA ARG A 370 -0.01 1.32 -29.52
C ARG A 370 0.35 0.68 -28.17
N GLN A 371 -0.64 0.07 -27.56
CA GLN A 371 -0.49 -0.72 -26.33
C GLN A 371 -0.59 -2.21 -26.69
N VAL A 372 0.44 -2.96 -26.35
CA VAL A 372 0.59 -4.36 -26.75
C VAL A 372 0.92 -5.22 -25.56
N VAL A 373 0.32 -6.42 -25.51
CA VAL A 373 0.69 -7.49 -24.58
C VAL A 373 1.06 -8.71 -25.42
N ILE A 374 2.13 -9.41 -25.02
CA ILE A 374 2.59 -10.60 -25.70
C ILE A 374 1.98 -11.82 -25.01
N VAL A 375 1.17 -12.58 -25.74
CA VAL A 375 0.52 -13.80 -25.27
C VAL A 375 1.40 -15.00 -25.62
N ALA A 376 1.63 -15.88 -24.64
CA ALA A 376 2.34 -17.14 -24.84
C ALA A 376 1.34 -18.22 -25.29
N ARG A 377 1.59 -18.84 -26.45
CA ARG A 377 0.77 -19.92 -27.04
C ARG A 377 1.36 -21.31 -26.81
N GLY A 378 2.40 -21.41 -25.98
CA GLY A 378 3.14 -22.65 -25.76
C GLY A 378 4.17 -22.93 -26.87
N GLU A 379 5.05 -23.90 -26.64
CA GLU A 379 6.08 -24.36 -27.58
C GLU A 379 6.97 -23.24 -28.16
N GLY A 380 7.21 -22.18 -27.38
CA GLY A 380 8.02 -21.02 -27.82
C GLY A 380 7.34 -20.13 -28.84
N ARG A 381 6.01 -20.20 -28.96
CA ARG A 381 5.20 -19.33 -29.80
C ARG A 381 4.66 -18.16 -29.00
N PHE A 382 4.87 -16.94 -29.50
CA PHE A 382 4.47 -15.70 -28.88
C PHE A 382 3.67 -14.87 -29.88
N GLU A 383 2.54 -14.32 -29.42
CA GLU A 383 1.61 -13.51 -30.22
C GLU A 383 1.51 -12.11 -29.60
N PRO A 384 2.08 -11.07 -30.25
CA PRO A 384 1.83 -9.69 -29.82
C PRO A 384 0.40 -9.31 -30.16
N ARG A 385 -0.35 -8.87 -29.15
CA ARG A 385 -1.76 -8.50 -29.27
C ARG A 385 -1.99 -7.09 -28.79
N SER A 386 -2.64 -6.27 -29.62
CA SER A 386 -3.08 -4.94 -29.22
C SER A 386 -4.15 -5.02 -28.16
N VAL A 387 -4.04 -4.19 -27.13
CA VAL A 387 -4.93 -4.18 -25.97
C VAL A 387 -5.46 -2.78 -25.69
N THR A 388 -6.65 -2.73 -25.10
CA THR A 388 -7.21 -1.50 -24.53
C THR A 388 -7.05 -1.57 -23.01
N LEU A 389 -6.24 -0.66 -22.47
CA LEU A 389 -5.98 -0.58 -21.03
C LEU A 389 -7.16 0.07 -20.29
N GLY A 390 -7.36 -0.32 -19.06
CA GLY A 390 -8.29 0.28 -18.12
C GLY A 390 -7.58 0.93 -16.93
N LEU A 391 -8.04 0.60 -15.72
CA LEU A 391 -7.46 1.12 -14.49
C LEU A 391 -6.06 0.53 -14.26
N ARG A 392 -5.14 1.39 -13.84
CA ARG A 392 -3.78 0.98 -13.50
C ARG A 392 -3.61 0.97 -11.98
N GLY A 393 -3.38 -0.22 -11.42
CA GLY A 393 -3.03 -0.41 -10.02
C GLY A 393 -1.52 -0.34 -9.76
N GLU A 394 -1.10 -0.70 -8.54
CA GLU A 394 0.32 -0.71 -8.13
C GLU A 394 1.13 -1.70 -8.96
N ASP A 395 0.69 -2.97 -9.02
CA ASP A 395 1.43 -4.06 -9.67
C ASP A 395 0.77 -4.54 -10.98
N TYR A 396 -0.51 -4.27 -11.16
CA TYR A 396 -1.33 -4.80 -12.25
C TYR A 396 -2.14 -3.73 -12.96
N THR A 397 -2.31 -3.89 -14.27
CA THR A 397 -3.16 -3.05 -15.12
C THR A 397 -4.36 -3.84 -15.64
N GLU A 398 -5.54 -3.25 -15.58
CA GLU A 398 -6.76 -3.78 -16.18
C GLU A 398 -6.62 -3.82 -17.71
N ILE A 399 -7.06 -4.93 -18.29
CA ILE A 399 -7.24 -5.05 -19.74
C ILE A 399 -8.74 -5.11 -20.01
N LYS A 400 -9.26 -4.07 -20.70
CA LYS A 400 -10.66 -4.01 -21.10
C LYS A 400 -10.93 -4.90 -22.30
N GLU A 401 -10.01 -4.89 -23.27
CA GLU A 401 -10.13 -5.63 -24.53
C GLU A 401 -8.76 -6.19 -24.95
N GLY A 402 -8.76 -7.35 -25.58
CA GLY A 402 -7.59 -7.96 -26.19
C GLY A 402 -7.06 -9.21 -25.45
N ILE A 403 -7.29 -9.34 -24.14
CA ILE A 403 -6.84 -10.50 -23.34
C ILE A 403 -8.00 -11.07 -22.54
N ALA A 404 -8.13 -12.41 -22.57
CA ALA A 404 -9.10 -13.13 -21.74
C ALA A 404 -8.45 -13.64 -20.44
N ALA A 405 -9.27 -13.83 -19.40
CA ALA A 405 -8.82 -14.47 -18.17
C ALA A 405 -8.36 -15.90 -18.45
N GLY A 406 -7.19 -16.29 -17.95
CA GLY A 406 -6.58 -17.61 -18.17
C GLY A 406 -5.54 -17.62 -19.30
N GLU A 407 -5.41 -16.58 -20.09
CA GLU A 407 -4.31 -16.47 -21.07
C GLU A 407 -2.98 -16.19 -20.39
N GLU A 408 -1.92 -16.80 -20.87
CA GLU A 408 -0.58 -16.64 -20.36
C GLU A 408 0.12 -15.48 -21.06
N VAL A 409 0.59 -14.47 -20.30
CA VAL A 409 1.23 -13.27 -20.84
C VAL A 409 2.69 -13.18 -20.42
N VAL A 410 3.53 -12.63 -21.29
CA VAL A 410 4.96 -12.44 -21.04
C VAL A 410 5.17 -11.24 -20.13
N VAL A 411 5.87 -11.43 -19.01
CA VAL A 411 6.14 -10.39 -18.00
C VAL A 411 7.60 -9.95 -17.94
N ALA A 412 8.49 -10.71 -18.58
CA ALA A 412 9.92 -10.37 -18.67
C ALA A 412 10.46 -10.70 -20.05
N ALA A 413 11.43 -9.92 -20.51
CA ALA A 413 12.03 -10.02 -21.85
C ALA A 413 11.06 -9.74 -23.02
N ASN A 414 9.91 -9.15 -22.75
CA ASN A 414 8.86 -8.80 -23.72
C ASN A 414 9.38 -7.88 -24.83
N PHE A 415 10.26 -6.92 -24.51
CA PHE A 415 10.85 -6.02 -25.50
C PHE A 415 11.66 -6.75 -26.61
N LEU A 416 12.37 -7.82 -26.26
CA LEU A 416 13.12 -8.63 -27.23
C LEU A 416 12.17 -9.34 -28.20
N ILE A 417 11.04 -9.82 -27.71
CA ILE A 417 10.03 -10.52 -28.52
C ILE A 417 9.29 -9.51 -29.41
N ASP A 418 8.97 -8.33 -28.90
CA ASP A 418 8.33 -7.27 -29.67
C ASP A 418 9.26 -6.76 -30.79
N ALA A 419 10.54 -6.54 -30.52
CA ALA A 419 11.52 -6.13 -31.50
C ALA A 419 11.68 -7.17 -32.62
N GLU A 420 11.70 -8.47 -32.30
CA GLU A 420 11.76 -9.56 -33.28
C GLU A 420 10.47 -9.66 -34.11
N SER A 421 9.31 -9.44 -33.48
CA SER A 421 8.01 -9.36 -34.17
C SER A 421 7.95 -8.20 -35.17
N ASN A 422 8.35 -7.01 -34.73
CA ASN A 422 8.36 -5.82 -35.58
C ASN A 422 9.35 -5.97 -36.75
N LEU A 423 10.51 -6.57 -36.53
CA LEU A 423 11.47 -6.88 -37.58
C LEU A 423 10.90 -7.88 -38.60
N LYS A 424 10.23 -8.94 -38.14
CA LYS A 424 9.58 -9.93 -39.02
C LYS A 424 8.46 -9.29 -39.84
N ALA A 425 7.64 -8.43 -39.21
CA ALA A 425 6.59 -7.70 -39.91
C ALA A 425 7.15 -6.71 -40.98
N ALA A 426 8.23 -6.00 -40.65
CA ALA A 426 8.91 -5.13 -41.59
C ALA A 426 9.50 -5.90 -42.77
N LEU A 427 10.16 -7.02 -42.55
CA LEU A 427 10.70 -7.87 -43.59
C LEU A 427 9.61 -8.46 -44.49
N SER A 428 8.46 -8.85 -43.94
CA SER A 428 7.30 -9.35 -44.71
C SER A 428 6.69 -8.27 -45.59
N SER A 429 6.66 -7.01 -45.15
CA SER A 429 6.16 -5.89 -45.96
C SER A 429 7.08 -5.58 -47.14
N PHE A 430 8.39 -5.65 -46.96
CA PHE A 430 9.36 -5.51 -48.07
C PHE A 430 9.26 -6.62 -49.11
N THR A 431 8.92 -7.85 -48.71
CA THR A 431 8.73 -8.98 -49.63
C THR A 431 7.39 -8.90 -50.39
N ALA A 432 6.36 -8.31 -49.78
CA ALA A 432 5.06 -8.12 -50.41
C ALA A 432 5.05 -6.98 -51.44
N ASP A 433 5.81 -5.92 -51.21
CA ASP A 433 5.88 -4.75 -52.14
C ASP A 433 6.80 -4.97 -53.35
N GLY A 434 7.67 -5.98 -53.29
CA GLY A 434 8.54 -6.40 -54.40
C GLY A 434 7.80 -7.04 -55.60
N ALA A 435 6.48 -7.31 -55.48
CA ALA A 435 5.66 -7.97 -56.49
C ALA A 435 4.82 -7.00 -57.38
N SER A 436 4.85 -5.69 -57.12
CA SER A 436 4.17 -4.72 -57.97
C SER A 436 5.09 -4.24 -59.06
N LYS A 437 4.77 -4.62 -60.32
CA LYS A 437 5.44 -4.21 -61.57
C LYS A 437 5.59 -2.69 -61.64
N PRO A 438 6.73 -2.15 -62.17
CA PRO A 438 6.92 -0.73 -62.39
C PRO A 438 5.99 -0.24 -63.48
N LYS A 439 5.09 0.66 -63.11
CA LYS A 439 4.25 1.42 -64.06
C LYS A 439 5.15 2.43 -64.77
N LYS A 440 5.35 2.22 -66.07
CA LYS A 440 6.06 3.09 -67.02
C LYS A 440 5.56 4.53 -66.92
N ALA A 441 6.37 5.45 -66.41
CA ALA A 441 6.12 6.89 -66.53
C ALA A 441 6.50 7.36 -67.88
N ALA A 442 5.53 7.83 -68.66
CA ALA A 442 5.71 8.61 -69.87
C ALA A 442 5.80 10.10 -69.55
N GLY A 443 6.72 10.73 -70.14
CA GLY A 443 7.29 12.02 -70.02
C GLY A 443 6.34 13.24 -69.97
N GLY A 444 6.97 14.33 -69.59
CA GLY A 444 6.43 15.68 -69.64
C GLY A 444 7.29 16.66 -68.89
N MET A 445 8.39 17.10 -69.48
CA MET A 445 9.09 18.32 -69.05
C MET A 445 8.17 19.53 -69.27
N ASN A 446 8.10 20.42 -68.29
CA ASN A 446 7.94 21.85 -68.58
C ASN A 446 8.62 22.69 -67.47
N HIS A 447 9.61 23.44 -67.90
CA HIS A 447 10.28 24.56 -67.24
C HIS A 447 9.39 25.81 -67.33
N SER A 448 9.30 26.59 -66.24
CA SER A 448 9.34 28.06 -66.19
C SER A 448 9.32 28.47 -64.69
N SER A 449 10.35 28.97 -64.16
CA SER A 449 11.01 30.31 -64.08
C SER A 449 10.15 31.37 -63.38
N HIS A 450 10.84 32.04 -62.46
CA HIS A 450 10.60 33.37 -61.86
C HIS A 450 9.54 33.48 -60.78
N ASP A 451 9.66 34.19 -59.66
CA ASP A 451 10.61 35.28 -59.33
C ASP A 451 10.44 35.55 -57.81
N LYS A 452 11.55 35.89 -57.16
CA LYS A 452 11.79 36.95 -56.16
C LYS A 452 10.64 37.46 -55.29
N ALA A 453 10.90 37.51 -54.03
CA ALA A 453 11.16 38.73 -53.24
C ALA A 453 10.60 38.73 -51.81
N LEU A 454 11.49 38.98 -50.89
CA LEU A 454 11.48 39.98 -49.81
C LEU A 454 10.81 39.62 -48.47
N LEU A 455 11.72 39.47 -47.51
CA LEU A 455 11.58 39.89 -46.11
C LEU A 455 11.42 41.42 -46.01
N PRO A 456 10.83 42.01 -44.98
CA PRO A 456 11.58 42.31 -43.78
C PRO A 456 10.78 42.16 -42.46
N ALA A 457 11.46 41.80 -41.36
CA ALA A 457 12.02 42.62 -40.27
C ALA A 457 11.03 43.27 -39.29
N GLU A 458 11.21 42.85 -38.05
CA GLU A 458 11.39 43.70 -36.84
C GLU A 458 10.22 44.54 -36.33
N GLU A 459 9.81 44.32 -35.06
CA GLU A 459 9.93 45.31 -33.98
C GLU A 459 9.20 44.83 -32.72
N GLN A 460 9.92 44.55 -31.63
CA GLN A 460 10.07 45.27 -30.37
C GLN A 460 8.84 45.41 -29.48
N ARG A 461 9.14 44.95 -28.28
CA ARG A 461 8.55 45.10 -26.96
C ARG A 461 8.02 46.50 -26.57
N PRO A 462 7.30 46.60 -25.47
CA PRO A 462 7.84 46.39 -24.10
C PRO A 462 7.21 45.28 -23.28
#